data_6094fece99a51322b115440b98e9f81e
#
_entry.id   6094fece99a51322b115440b98e9f81e
#
_cell.length_a   1.000
_cell.length_b   1.000
_cell.length_c   1.000
_cell.angle_alpha   90.00
_cell.angle_beta   90.00
_cell.angle_gamma   90.00
#
_symmetry.space_group_name_H-M   'P 1'
#
loop_
_entity.id
_entity.type
_entity.pdbx_description
1 polymer ?
#
loop_
_entity_poly.entity_id
_entity_poly.type
_entity_poly.pdbx_seq_one_letter_code
_entity_poly.pdbx_strand_id
1 'polypeptide(L)'
;MINILILCTGNSCRSILAEALINQKGQGRVHAYSAGSHPTGKVNAHALACLVRNGLPATGYRSQSWDAFAQMGIDIAITVCDQAAGEVCPIFLNSVVKGHWGVPDPAHVTGSEEFCANAFQQTFNALAERVDNLLALPIETLSAEQLTQEINSIGERAQLRGGFDG
;
A
#
# COMPACT_ATOMS: atom_id res chain seq x y z
N MET A 1 12.30 -6.73 13.29
CA MET A 1 11.54 -6.65 12.02
C MET A 1 10.85 -5.29 11.91
N ILE A 2 10.91 -4.69 10.75
CA ILE A 2 10.31 -3.37 10.51
C ILE A 2 8.83 -3.53 10.20
N ASN A 3 7.97 -2.79 10.90
CA ASN A 3 6.53 -2.83 10.71
C ASN A 3 6.08 -1.66 9.82
N ILE A 4 5.43 -1.98 8.72
CA ILE A 4 4.95 -1.01 7.74
C ILE A 4 3.42 -1.03 7.71
N LEU A 5 2.80 0.13 7.88
CA LEU A 5 1.35 0.26 7.79
C LEU A 5 1.00 0.97 6.48
N ILE A 6 0.21 0.31 5.65
CA ILE A 6 -0.25 0.88 4.38
C ILE A 6 -1.65 1.45 4.59
N LEU A 7 -1.83 2.70 4.22
CA LEU A 7 -3.06 3.43 4.46
C LEU A 7 -3.77 3.81 3.16
N CYS A 8 -5.06 3.54 3.12
CA CYS A 8 -5.96 4.00 2.07
C CYS A 8 -7.30 4.23 2.75
N THR A 9 -8.07 5.20 2.30
CA THR A 9 -9.30 5.58 3.00
C THR A 9 -10.22 4.39 3.27
N GLY A 10 -10.54 3.60 2.25
CA GLY A 10 -11.49 2.48 2.38
C GLY A 10 -10.86 1.16 2.79
N ASN A 11 -9.55 1.02 2.69
CA ASN A 11 -8.85 -0.22 2.99
C ASN A 11 -9.53 -1.44 2.34
N SER A 12 -9.79 -1.35 1.05
CA SER A 12 -10.49 -2.44 0.35
C SER A 12 -9.72 -3.02 -0.83
N CYS A 13 -8.88 -2.24 -1.52
CA CYS A 13 -8.13 -2.77 -2.67
C CYS A 13 -6.66 -2.35 -2.72
N ARG A 14 -6.33 -1.07 -2.93
CA ARG A 14 -4.93 -0.64 -3.13
C ARG A 14 -4.03 -0.99 -1.95
N SER A 15 -4.49 -0.73 -0.73
CA SER A 15 -3.70 -1.03 0.47
C SER A 15 -3.57 -2.53 0.70
N ILE A 16 -4.57 -3.31 0.33
CA ILE A 16 -4.53 -4.77 0.43
C ILE A 16 -3.48 -5.33 -0.53
N LEU A 17 -3.44 -4.85 -1.76
CA LEU A 17 -2.45 -5.29 -2.75
C LEU A 17 -1.03 -4.96 -2.27
N ALA A 18 -0.83 -3.75 -1.74
CA ALA A 18 0.48 -3.34 -1.24
C ALA A 18 0.92 -4.17 -0.03
N GLU A 19 0.00 -4.42 0.89
CA GLU A 19 0.27 -5.27 2.05
C GLU A 19 0.75 -6.65 1.62
N ALA A 20 0.04 -7.28 0.69
CA ALA A 20 0.38 -8.60 0.20
C ALA A 20 1.74 -8.63 -0.47
N LEU A 21 2.04 -7.63 -1.30
CA LEU A 21 3.31 -7.53 -2.00
C LEU A 21 4.49 -7.38 -1.05
N ILE A 22 4.35 -6.50 -0.05
CA ILE A 22 5.43 -6.27 0.90
C ILE A 22 5.68 -7.55 1.72
N ASN A 23 4.63 -8.22 2.16
CA ASN A 23 4.79 -9.44 2.94
C ASN A 23 5.40 -10.58 2.14
N GLN A 24 5.06 -10.69 0.85
CA GLN A 24 5.65 -11.70 0.00
C GLN A 24 7.14 -11.44 -0.24
N LYS A 25 7.49 -10.21 -0.60
CA LYS A 25 8.84 -9.87 -1.03
C LYS A 25 9.78 -9.57 0.11
N GLY A 26 9.26 -9.17 1.26
CA GLY A 26 10.06 -8.71 2.39
C GLY A 26 10.16 -9.69 3.54
N GLN A 27 9.93 -10.96 3.32
CA GLN A 27 9.92 -11.99 4.36
C GLN A 27 11.18 -11.95 5.22
N GLY A 28 10.98 -11.97 6.53
CA GLY A 28 12.08 -11.97 7.48
C GLY A 28 12.72 -10.62 7.74
N ARG A 29 12.36 -9.61 6.97
CA ARG A 29 12.94 -8.27 7.07
C ARG A 29 11.89 -7.21 7.43
N VAL A 30 10.74 -7.24 6.77
CA VAL A 30 9.64 -6.32 7.02
C VAL A 30 8.34 -7.09 7.13
N HIS A 31 7.38 -6.51 7.85
CA HIS A 31 6.02 -7.03 7.92
C HIS A 31 5.05 -5.88 7.66
N ALA A 32 4.11 -6.09 6.75
CA ALA A 32 3.16 -5.05 6.37
C ALA A 32 1.76 -5.36 6.88
N TYR A 33 1.06 -4.29 7.22
CA TYR A 33 -0.34 -4.27 7.61
C TYR A 33 -1.04 -3.22 6.76
N SER A 34 -2.36 -3.26 6.69
CA SER A 34 -3.11 -2.21 6.01
C SER A 34 -4.31 -1.78 6.84
N ALA A 35 -4.71 -0.53 6.66
CA ALA A 35 -5.84 0.03 7.39
C ALA A 35 -6.41 1.23 6.63
N GLY A 36 -7.54 1.72 7.08
CA GLY A 36 -8.16 2.92 6.51
C GLY A 36 -8.76 3.80 7.58
N SER A 37 -8.96 5.06 7.22
CA SER A 37 -9.65 6.03 8.09
C SER A 37 -11.16 5.75 8.10
N HIS A 38 -11.68 5.28 6.98
CA HIS A 38 -13.09 4.96 6.80
C HIS A 38 -13.22 3.60 6.11
N PRO A 39 -12.87 2.51 6.82
CA PRO A 39 -12.85 1.20 6.18
C PRO A 39 -14.24 0.77 5.75
N THR A 40 -14.32 0.16 4.57
CA THR A 40 -15.61 -0.33 4.04
C THR A 40 -16.07 -1.56 4.79
N GLY A 41 -15.18 -2.22 5.52
CA GLY A 41 -15.47 -3.47 6.22
C GLY A 41 -15.37 -4.70 5.36
N LYS A 42 -15.10 -4.54 4.07
CA LYS A 42 -15.04 -5.65 3.13
C LYS A 42 -13.90 -5.47 2.13
N VAL A 43 -13.09 -6.50 1.97
CA VAL A 43 -12.03 -6.49 0.96
C VAL A 43 -12.64 -6.70 -0.41
N ASN A 44 -12.17 -5.94 -1.40
CA ASN A 44 -12.69 -5.97 -2.76
C ASN A 44 -12.40 -7.33 -3.42
N ALA A 45 -13.44 -7.93 -4.03
CA ALA A 45 -13.30 -9.24 -4.67
C ALA A 45 -12.32 -9.24 -5.84
N HIS A 46 -12.25 -8.15 -6.60
CA HIS A 46 -11.30 -8.05 -7.72
C HIS A 46 -9.86 -7.96 -7.21
N ALA A 47 -9.65 -7.35 -6.04
CA ALA A 47 -8.33 -7.31 -5.43
C ALA A 47 -7.88 -8.71 -5.06
N LEU A 48 -8.75 -9.49 -4.43
CA LEU A 48 -8.45 -10.87 -4.06
C LEU A 48 -8.17 -11.74 -5.29
N ALA A 49 -8.97 -11.58 -6.34
CA ALA A 49 -8.77 -12.31 -7.60
C ALA A 49 -7.43 -11.94 -8.23
N CYS A 50 -7.04 -10.68 -8.14
CA CYS A 50 -5.75 -10.21 -8.64
C CYS A 50 -4.59 -10.88 -7.90
N LEU A 51 -4.70 -11.01 -6.58
CA LEU A 51 -3.67 -11.71 -5.80
C LEU A 51 -3.53 -13.17 -6.24
N VAL A 52 -4.65 -13.86 -6.41
CA VAL A 52 -4.64 -15.25 -6.85
C VAL A 52 -3.97 -15.39 -8.21
N ARG A 53 -4.32 -14.51 -9.17
CA ARG A 53 -3.71 -14.54 -10.51
C ARG A 53 -2.19 -14.37 -10.45
N ASN A 54 -1.69 -13.67 -9.45
CA ASN A 54 -0.26 -13.39 -9.31
C ASN A 54 0.43 -14.35 -8.33
N GLY A 55 -0.23 -15.43 -7.96
CA GLY A 55 0.35 -16.48 -7.13
C GLY A 55 0.45 -16.15 -5.64
N LEU A 56 -0.32 -15.17 -5.18
CA LEU A 56 -0.32 -14.76 -3.78
C LEU A 56 -1.56 -15.30 -3.06
N PRO A 57 -1.45 -15.60 -1.77
CA PRO A 57 -2.63 -15.98 -0.98
C PRO A 57 -3.66 -14.86 -0.97
N ALA A 58 -4.94 -15.22 -0.98
CA ALA A 58 -6.03 -14.26 -0.93
C ALA A 58 -6.84 -14.37 0.36
N THR A 59 -6.27 -14.93 1.41
CA THR A 59 -6.95 -15.12 2.70
C THR A 59 -6.23 -14.35 3.80
N GLY A 60 -6.99 -14.00 4.85
CA GLY A 60 -6.42 -13.33 6.01
C GLY A 60 -6.43 -11.81 5.95
N TYR A 61 -6.89 -11.24 4.84
CA TYR A 61 -6.94 -9.78 4.71
C TYR A 61 -8.24 -9.23 5.27
N ARG A 62 -8.18 -8.03 5.83
CA ARG A 62 -9.33 -7.35 6.42
C ARG A 62 -9.35 -5.89 6.02
N SER A 63 -10.56 -5.36 5.87
CA SER A 63 -10.78 -3.92 5.81
C SER A 63 -11.02 -3.45 7.24
N GLN A 64 -10.12 -2.63 7.78
CA GLN A 64 -10.11 -2.30 9.20
C GLN A 64 -9.62 -0.88 9.45
N SER A 65 -10.00 -0.34 10.60
CA SER A 65 -9.61 1.00 11.00
C SER A 65 -8.14 1.05 11.40
N TRP A 66 -7.48 2.17 11.11
CA TRP A 66 -6.13 2.43 11.57
C TRP A 66 -6.02 2.40 13.10
N ASP A 67 -7.12 2.63 13.81
CA ASP A 67 -7.13 2.57 15.27
C ASP A 67 -6.74 1.17 15.80
N ALA A 68 -6.93 0.14 14.99
CA ALA A 68 -6.55 -1.22 15.37
C ALA A 68 -5.03 -1.36 15.62
N PHE A 69 -4.24 -0.40 15.12
CA PHE A 69 -2.77 -0.44 15.21
C PHE A 69 -2.20 0.53 16.24
N ALA A 70 -3.05 1.16 17.06
CA ALA A 70 -2.60 2.17 18.04
C ALA A 70 -1.59 1.64 19.04
N GLN A 71 -1.66 0.35 19.37
CA GLN A 71 -0.75 -0.27 20.34
C GLN A 71 0.37 -1.06 19.68
N MET A 72 0.42 -1.06 18.34
CA MET A 72 1.47 -1.77 17.61
C MET A 72 2.59 -0.81 17.27
N GLY A 73 3.83 -1.26 17.38
CA GLY A 73 4.99 -0.44 17.04
C GLY A 73 5.16 -0.30 15.53
N ILE A 74 4.46 0.64 14.91
CA ILE A 74 4.59 0.93 13.50
C ILE A 74 5.83 1.79 13.27
N ASP A 75 6.67 1.41 12.31
CA ASP A 75 7.89 2.13 11.97
C ASP A 75 7.70 3.04 10.78
N ILE A 76 6.92 2.61 9.79
CA ILE A 76 6.71 3.33 8.54
C ILE A 76 5.22 3.30 8.20
N ALA A 77 4.66 4.43 7.78
CA ALA A 77 3.28 4.51 7.28
C ALA A 77 3.31 5.07 5.86
N ILE A 78 2.69 4.37 4.92
CA ILE A 78 2.66 4.77 3.52
C ILE A 78 1.22 4.87 3.06
N THR A 79 0.81 6.05 2.54
CA THR A 79 -0.50 6.23 1.94
C THR A 79 -0.43 5.87 0.47
N VAL A 80 -1.44 5.17 -0.03
CA VAL A 80 -1.49 4.75 -1.45
C VAL A 80 -2.64 5.41 -2.23
N CYS A 81 -3.41 6.28 -1.59
CA CYS A 81 -4.39 7.09 -2.28
C CYS A 81 -4.26 8.54 -1.83
N ASP A 82 -4.58 9.47 -2.72
CA ASP A 82 -4.42 10.90 -2.45
C ASP A 82 -5.35 11.37 -1.33
N GLN A 83 -6.54 10.81 -1.23
CA GLN A 83 -7.48 11.17 -0.17
C GLN A 83 -6.91 10.85 1.20
N ALA A 84 -6.31 9.66 1.37
CA ALA A 84 -5.71 9.27 2.64
C ALA A 84 -4.55 10.18 3.01
N ALA A 85 -3.77 10.64 2.03
CA ALA A 85 -2.65 11.54 2.27
C ALA A 85 -3.12 12.89 2.83
N GLY A 86 -4.34 13.31 2.48
CA GLY A 86 -4.88 14.59 2.96
C GLY A 86 -5.63 14.49 4.27
N GLU A 87 -5.78 13.30 4.84
CA GLU A 87 -6.51 13.11 6.08
C GLU A 87 -5.63 13.35 7.29
N VAL A 88 -6.27 13.76 8.41
CA VAL A 88 -5.56 13.97 9.67
C VAL A 88 -5.22 12.59 10.26
N CYS A 89 -3.93 12.33 10.42
CA CYS A 89 -3.46 11.05 10.95
C CYS A 89 -3.70 10.95 12.47
N PRO A 90 -3.93 9.74 12.98
CA PRO A 90 -3.99 9.51 14.43
C PRO A 90 -2.69 9.90 15.10
N ILE A 91 -2.77 10.28 16.38
CA ILE A 91 -1.62 10.74 17.17
C ILE A 91 -0.50 9.71 17.20
N PHE A 92 -0.83 8.41 17.28
CA PHE A 92 0.21 7.38 17.35
C PHE A 92 1.09 7.30 16.11
N LEU A 93 0.69 7.94 15.00
CA LEU A 93 1.49 8.00 13.77
C LEU A 93 2.34 9.27 13.66
N ASN A 94 2.29 10.17 14.65
CA ASN A 94 2.99 11.45 14.54
C ASN A 94 4.51 11.32 14.47
N SER A 95 5.09 10.31 15.11
CA SER A 95 6.54 10.09 15.12
C SER A 95 7.00 9.02 14.15
N VAL A 96 6.09 8.51 13.33
CA VAL A 96 6.38 7.43 12.38
C VAL A 96 6.92 8.04 11.08
N VAL A 97 7.85 7.35 10.41
CA VAL A 97 8.27 7.72 9.06
C VAL A 97 7.06 7.61 8.14
N LYS A 98 6.81 8.64 7.35
CA LYS A 98 5.64 8.70 6.47
C LYS A 98 6.04 8.91 5.03
N GLY A 99 5.31 8.23 4.12
CA GLY A 99 5.50 8.41 2.71
C GLY A 99 4.17 8.31 1.97
N HIS A 100 4.20 8.67 0.69
CA HIS A 100 3.00 8.63 -0.16
C HIS A 100 3.33 8.00 -1.50
N TRP A 101 2.56 6.98 -1.86
CA TRP A 101 2.65 6.27 -3.15
C TRP A 101 1.27 6.32 -3.81
N GLY A 102 0.88 7.45 -4.37
CA GLY A 102 -0.42 7.58 -5.01
C GLY A 102 -0.55 6.72 -6.24
N VAL A 103 -1.61 5.92 -6.31
CA VAL A 103 -1.98 5.18 -7.52
C VAL A 103 -3.49 5.35 -7.73
N PRO A 104 -3.95 5.38 -9.01
CA PRO A 104 -5.39 5.50 -9.28
C PRO A 104 -6.17 4.33 -8.69
N ASP A 105 -7.43 4.58 -8.36
CA ASP A 105 -8.30 3.55 -7.78
C ASP A 105 -8.88 2.65 -8.87
N PRO A 106 -8.46 1.38 -8.96
CA PRO A 106 -8.97 0.48 -9.97
C PRO A 106 -10.43 0.09 -9.74
N ALA A 107 -10.95 0.28 -8.53
CA ALA A 107 -12.33 -0.06 -8.22
C ALA A 107 -13.34 0.87 -8.91
N HIS A 108 -12.90 2.05 -9.36
CA HIS A 108 -13.77 2.98 -10.07
C HIS A 108 -13.87 2.69 -11.56
N VAL A 109 -13.09 1.74 -12.07
CA VAL A 109 -13.14 1.36 -13.48
C VAL A 109 -14.38 0.52 -13.73
N THR A 110 -15.11 0.85 -14.80
CA THR A 110 -16.31 0.11 -15.21
C THR A 110 -16.07 -0.52 -16.57
N GLY A 111 -16.81 -1.57 -16.86
CA GLY A 111 -16.71 -2.29 -18.11
C GLY A 111 -16.80 -3.79 -17.91
N SER A 112 -16.20 -4.55 -18.83
CA SER A 112 -16.21 -6.01 -18.74
C SER A 112 -15.36 -6.48 -17.54
N GLU A 113 -15.56 -7.72 -17.14
CA GLU A 113 -14.73 -8.36 -16.11
C GLU A 113 -13.25 -8.32 -16.50
N GLU A 114 -12.96 -8.57 -17.76
CA GLU A 114 -11.60 -8.54 -18.26
C GLU A 114 -10.99 -7.15 -18.15
N PHE A 115 -11.75 -6.12 -18.49
CA PHE A 115 -11.28 -4.74 -18.41
C PHE A 115 -10.99 -4.33 -16.96
N CYS A 116 -11.88 -4.70 -16.05
CA CYS A 116 -11.67 -4.45 -14.61
C CYS A 116 -10.47 -5.23 -14.09
N ALA A 117 -10.31 -6.49 -14.49
CA ALA A 117 -9.17 -7.31 -14.08
C ALA A 117 -7.86 -6.69 -14.56
N ASN A 118 -7.83 -6.12 -15.76
CA ASN A 118 -6.64 -5.45 -16.29
C ASN A 118 -6.30 -4.20 -15.48
N ALA A 119 -7.30 -3.44 -15.05
CA ALA A 119 -7.09 -2.25 -14.23
C ALA A 119 -6.45 -2.63 -12.88
N PHE A 120 -6.93 -3.70 -12.25
CA PHE A 120 -6.34 -4.19 -11.00
C PHE A 120 -4.92 -4.70 -11.22
N GLN A 121 -4.67 -5.38 -12.35
CA GLN A 121 -3.33 -5.87 -12.67
C GLN A 121 -2.35 -4.71 -12.86
N GLN A 122 -2.76 -3.64 -13.51
CA GLN A 122 -1.91 -2.46 -13.68
C GLN A 122 -1.58 -1.82 -12.33
N THR A 123 -2.57 -1.72 -11.45
CA THR A 123 -2.35 -1.21 -10.09
C THR A 123 -1.39 -2.11 -9.33
N PHE A 124 -1.58 -3.42 -9.43
CA PHE A 124 -0.68 -4.40 -8.80
C PHE A 124 0.75 -4.21 -9.30
N ASN A 125 0.94 -4.08 -10.61
CA ASN A 125 2.27 -3.91 -11.20
C ASN A 125 2.93 -2.61 -10.74
N ALA A 126 2.17 -1.53 -10.66
CA ALA A 126 2.68 -0.24 -10.20
C ALA A 126 3.13 -0.30 -8.74
N LEU A 127 2.35 -0.96 -7.90
CA LEU A 127 2.71 -1.14 -6.50
C LEU A 127 3.90 -2.09 -6.34
N ALA A 128 3.98 -3.15 -7.15
CA ALA A 128 5.09 -4.09 -7.12
C ALA A 128 6.42 -3.39 -7.43
N GLU A 129 6.43 -2.49 -8.39
CA GLU A 129 7.63 -1.72 -8.72
C GLU A 129 8.07 -0.87 -7.54
N ARG A 130 7.13 -0.20 -6.89
CA ARG A 130 7.43 0.62 -5.71
C ARG A 130 7.96 -0.22 -4.56
N VAL A 131 7.37 -1.39 -4.34
CA VAL A 131 7.81 -2.31 -3.28
C VAL A 131 9.21 -2.81 -3.55
N ASP A 132 9.51 -3.18 -4.80
CA ASP A 132 10.85 -3.64 -5.17
C ASP A 132 11.89 -2.55 -4.90
N ASN A 133 11.58 -1.30 -5.23
CA ASN A 133 12.48 -0.18 -4.99
C ASN A 133 12.67 0.08 -3.49
N LEU A 134 11.61 -0.04 -2.71
CA LEU A 134 11.71 0.11 -1.26
C LEU A 134 12.62 -0.95 -0.66
N LEU A 135 12.43 -2.20 -1.04
CA LEU A 135 13.20 -3.30 -0.47
C LEU A 135 14.64 -3.32 -0.94
N ALA A 136 14.96 -2.60 -2.02
CA ALA A 136 16.34 -2.40 -2.47
C ALA A 136 17.10 -1.40 -1.58
N LEU A 137 16.41 -0.63 -0.74
CA LEU A 137 17.03 0.33 0.15
C LEU A 137 17.56 -0.36 1.41
N PRO A 138 18.65 0.17 2.01
CA PRO A 138 19.10 -0.30 3.32
C PRO A 138 18.24 0.31 4.43
N ILE A 139 16.97 -0.05 4.47
CA ILE A 139 15.97 0.55 5.35
C ILE A 139 16.44 0.60 6.79
N GLU A 140 17.13 -0.46 7.23
CA GLU A 140 17.55 -0.63 8.61
C GLU A 140 18.63 0.35 9.04
N THR A 141 19.34 0.95 8.09
CA THR A 141 20.48 1.84 8.38
C THR A 141 20.23 3.30 8.04
N LEU A 142 19.16 3.60 7.32
CA LEU A 142 18.83 4.98 6.95
C LEU A 142 18.23 5.73 8.14
N SER A 143 18.53 7.04 8.25
CA SER A 143 17.85 7.88 9.22
C SER A 143 16.38 8.05 8.83
N ALA A 144 15.57 8.49 9.79
CA ALA A 144 14.15 8.73 9.51
C ALA A 144 13.96 9.74 8.38
N GLU A 145 14.78 10.79 8.36
CA GLU A 145 14.72 11.81 7.31
C GLU A 145 15.10 11.26 5.95
N GLN A 146 16.19 10.49 5.88
CA GLN A 146 16.62 9.86 4.64
C GLN A 146 15.59 8.88 4.12
N LEU A 147 15.02 8.09 5.01
CA LEU A 147 14.02 7.09 4.65
C LEU A 147 12.76 7.76 4.11
N THR A 148 12.31 8.86 4.74
CA THR A 148 11.17 9.63 4.27
C THR A 148 11.40 10.14 2.86
N GLN A 149 12.58 10.71 2.60
CA GLN A 149 12.93 11.22 1.28
C GLN A 149 12.95 10.12 0.23
N GLU A 150 13.53 8.98 0.56
CA GLU A 150 13.64 7.86 -0.37
C GLU A 150 12.27 7.26 -0.70
N ILE A 151 11.41 7.08 0.29
CA ILE A 151 10.07 6.53 0.08
C ILE A 151 9.27 7.44 -0.84
N ASN A 152 9.28 8.75 -0.57
CA ASN A 152 8.53 9.70 -1.40
C ASN A 152 9.12 9.81 -2.80
N SER A 153 10.44 9.74 -2.93
CA SER A 153 11.10 9.72 -4.24
C SER A 153 10.68 8.52 -5.08
N ILE A 154 10.54 7.35 -4.46
CA ILE A 154 10.06 6.15 -5.14
C ILE A 154 8.66 6.39 -5.73
N GLY A 155 7.76 6.98 -4.95
CA GLY A 155 6.41 7.27 -5.41
C GLY A 155 6.40 8.26 -6.57
N GLU A 156 7.20 9.31 -6.48
CA GLU A 156 7.29 10.34 -7.52
C GLU A 156 7.89 9.80 -8.81
N ARG A 157 8.96 9.03 -8.73
CA ARG A 157 9.62 8.46 -9.90
C ARG A 157 8.70 7.53 -10.68
N ALA A 158 7.97 6.68 -9.96
CA ALA A 158 7.06 5.75 -10.58
C ALA A 158 5.90 6.48 -11.25
N GLN A 159 5.44 7.57 -10.65
CA GLN A 159 4.37 8.39 -11.20
C GLN A 159 4.83 9.11 -12.48
N LEU A 160 6.05 9.62 -12.48
CA LEU A 160 6.61 10.34 -13.63
C LEU A 160 6.82 9.46 -14.85
N ARG A 161 6.98 8.16 -14.68
CA ARG A 161 7.10 7.25 -15.82
C ARG A 161 5.82 7.10 -16.60
N GLY A 162 4.74 7.65 -16.10
CA GLY A 162 3.47 7.65 -16.81
C GLY A 162 2.88 6.27 -17.05
N GLY A 163 3.36 5.28 -16.36
CA GLY A 163 2.90 3.92 -16.54
C GLY A 163 1.44 3.70 -16.18
N PHE A 164 0.81 4.72 -15.65
CA PHE A 164 -0.54 4.60 -15.16
C PHE A 164 -1.38 5.80 -15.52
N ASP A 165 -1.23 6.27 -16.72
CA ASP A 165 -1.99 7.42 -17.16
C ASP A 165 -3.36 7.02 -17.59
N GLY A 166 -4.00 6.41 -16.88
CA GLY A 166 -5.40 6.14 -17.06
C GLY A 166 -5.84 5.78 -18.38
#